data_4bdc16c5f14b298c21c4ff8d2d45af20
#
_entry.id   4bdc16c5f14b298c21c4ff8d2d45af20
#
_cell.length_a   1.000
_cell.length_b   1.000
_cell.length_c   1.000
_cell.angle_alpha   90.00
_cell.angle_beta   90.00
_cell.angle_gamma   90.00
#
_symmetry.space_group_name_H-M   'P 1'
#
loop_
_entity.id
_entity.type
_entity.pdbx_description
1 polymer ?
#
loop_
_entity_poly.entity_id
_entity_poly.type
_entity_poly.pdbx_seq_one_letter_code
_entity_poly.pdbx_strand_id
1 'polypeptide(L)'
;MRKTKIVCTIGPACDSEEMLRAMMLAGMNVARLNFSHGTHAEHQVRIDRIKKLRTELGLPIAIMLDTKGPEYRIGTFEGGKITLNTGDTFTFTTEPVTGSSERVSVSYPGLARDLEAGDTVLVNDGLIALTVTDTTDTDVICRVTAGGVLSDRKSMSFPNKVLKQDFLSEQDKSDLLFGIENDVDFVAASFVSRKQDLADLNAFLRANGGEDISVIAKIENQPGIDNIEDIFTECTGIMIARGDMGVEVPYEELPSIQKELIGKCRLLGKRVITATEMLESMTHNIRPTRAEIADVANAVYDGTSAIMLSGETAAGEHPVEALSAMARIAEYTEAHINYAKRFPKTQFEIHDTLDAISHATCGMAIDIGAKVITVCSITGRTARLISRFRGPTDIIGLTTNERAYRKLALSWGITPVMSEVYESTDVLFYHALKVSRAVMQLEKGDKVIITGGIINGRSGNTNTIKVEYA
;
A
#
# COMPACT_ATOMS: atom_id res chain seq x y z
N MET A 1 -21.17 4.07 5.26
CA MET A 1 -20.09 3.04 5.18
C MET A 1 -18.73 3.74 5.16
N ARG A 2 -17.71 3.16 5.79
CA ARG A 2 -16.33 3.70 5.75
C ARG A 2 -15.78 3.66 4.32
N LYS A 3 -15.27 4.79 3.84
CA LYS A 3 -14.73 4.94 2.48
C LYS A 3 -13.23 4.61 2.42
N THR A 4 -12.44 5.06 3.40
CA THR A 4 -11.01 4.77 3.53
C THR A 4 -10.82 3.30 3.94
N LYS A 5 -9.99 2.56 3.22
CA LYS A 5 -9.74 1.14 3.46
C LYS A 5 -8.67 0.94 4.54
N ILE A 6 -8.62 -0.25 5.13
CA ILE A 6 -7.58 -0.58 6.12
C ILE A 6 -6.84 -1.83 5.67
N VAL A 7 -5.52 -1.70 5.63
CA VAL A 7 -4.56 -2.79 5.45
C VAL A 7 -4.02 -3.19 6.82
N CYS A 8 -4.04 -4.48 7.14
CA CYS A 8 -3.49 -4.99 8.40
C CYS A 8 -2.38 -5.97 8.11
N THR A 9 -1.23 -5.79 8.75
CA THR A 9 -0.15 -6.76 8.68
C THR A 9 -0.47 -7.96 9.57
N ILE A 10 -0.40 -9.16 8.99
CA ILE A 10 -0.68 -10.41 9.69
C ILE A 10 0.64 -10.97 10.22
N GLY A 11 0.67 -11.19 11.51
CA GLY A 11 1.81 -11.75 12.23
C GLY A 11 1.37 -12.58 13.43
N PRO A 12 2.31 -12.99 14.30
CA PRO A 12 2.02 -13.90 15.41
C PRO A 12 0.89 -13.45 16.35
N ALA A 13 0.69 -12.14 16.51
CA ALA A 13 -0.35 -11.62 17.40
C ALA A 13 -1.78 -11.82 16.85
N CYS A 14 -1.94 -12.01 15.53
CA CYS A 14 -3.27 -12.03 14.91
C CYS A 14 -3.49 -13.16 13.90
N ASP A 15 -2.62 -14.17 13.82
CA ASP A 15 -2.71 -15.23 12.79
C ASP A 15 -3.61 -16.42 13.16
N SER A 16 -4.21 -16.46 14.36
CA SER A 16 -5.21 -17.46 14.71
C SER A 16 -6.53 -17.26 13.95
N GLU A 17 -7.29 -18.33 13.69
CA GLU A 17 -8.60 -18.24 13.01
C GLU A 17 -9.57 -17.31 13.74
N GLU A 18 -9.58 -17.36 15.08
CA GLU A 18 -10.44 -16.51 15.92
C GLU A 18 -10.08 -15.03 15.75
N MET A 19 -8.80 -14.70 15.84
CA MET A 19 -8.32 -13.33 15.74
C MET A 19 -8.49 -12.78 14.32
N LEU A 20 -8.15 -13.55 13.28
CA LEU A 20 -8.39 -13.18 11.89
C LEU A 20 -9.87 -12.90 11.61
N ARG A 21 -10.77 -13.76 12.12
CA ARG A 21 -12.23 -13.56 12.02
C ARG A 21 -12.66 -12.26 12.69
N ALA A 22 -12.17 -11.99 13.90
CA ALA A 22 -12.47 -10.76 14.61
C ALA A 22 -11.98 -9.53 13.85
N MET A 23 -10.76 -9.56 13.28
CA MET A 23 -10.22 -8.48 12.47
C MET A 23 -11.01 -8.26 11.17
N MET A 24 -11.39 -9.33 10.47
CA MET A 24 -12.21 -9.20 9.25
C MET A 24 -13.56 -8.52 9.56
N LEU A 25 -14.20 -8.91 10.66
CA LEU A 25 -15.46 -8.30 11.10
C LEU A 25 -15.29 -6.87 11.65
N ALA A 26 -14.13 -6.55 12.25
CA ALA A 26 -13.79 -5.20 12.70
C ALA A 26 -13.46 -4.24 11.56
N GLY A 27 -13.35 -4.74 10.31
CA GLY A 27 -13.23 -3.90 9.11
C GLY A 27 -11.88 -3.94 8.40
N MET A 28 -11.08 -4.98 8.57
CA MET A 28 -9.93 -5.25 7.71
C MET A 28 -10.38 -5.43 6.26
N ASN A 29 -9.69 -4.78 5.33
CA ASN A 29 -9.95 -4.90 3.89
C ASN A 29 -8.86 -5.68 3.16
N VAL A 30 -7.62 -5.57 3.61
CA VAL A 30 -6.46 -6.25 3.02
C VAL A 30 -5.60 -6.84 4.12
N ALA A 31 -5.25 -8.12 3.97
CA ALA A 31 -4.28 -8.82 4.79
C ALA A 31 -2.90 -8.70 4.14
N ARG A 32 -1.97 -7.96 4.76
CA ARG A 32 -0.59 -7.82 4.31
C ARG A 32 0.27 -8.89 4.97
N LEU A 33 1.05 -9.60 4.16
CA LEU A 33 2.06 -10.58 4.58
C LEU A 33 3.44 -10.01 4.27
N ASN A 34 4.23 -9.75 5.32
CA ASN A 34 5.57 -9.19 5.17
C ASN A 34 6.61 -10.31 5.00
N PHE A 35 7.16 -10.46 3.80
CA PHE A 35 8.13 -11.50 3.46
C PHE A 35 9.57 -11.16 3.89
N SER A 36 9.80 -10.02 4.53
CA SER A 36 11.04 -9.78 5.26
C SER A 36 11.16 -10.66 6.51
N HIS A 37 10.04 -11.26 6.95
CA HIS A 37 9.94 -12.10 8.15
C HIS A 37 9.15 -13.37 7.87
N GLY A 38 9.53 -14.45 8.57
CA GLY A 38 8.85 -15.73 8.46
C GLY A 38 9.32 -16.56 7.27
N THR A 39 8.75 -17.74 7.16
CA THR A 39 9.00 -18.73 6.12
C THR A 39 7.79 -18.90 5.22
N HIS A 40 7.99 -19.46 4.02
CA HIS A 40 6.88 -19.81 3.12
C HIS A 40 5.84 -20.72 3.81
N ALA A 41 6.28 -21.65 4.66
CA ALA A 41 5.38 -22.54 5.38
C ALA A 41 4.47 -21.79 6.37
N GLU A 42 5.00 -20.80 7.09
CA GLU A 42 4.21 -19.95 7.99
C GLU A 42 3.24 -19.07 7.20
N HIS A 43 3.69 -18.47 6.09
CA HIS A 43 2.84 -17.68 5.24
C HIS A 43 1.74 -18.52 4.58
N GLN A 44 2.00 -19.78 4.20
CA GLN A 44 0.99 -20.69 3.67
C GLN A 44 -0.14 -20.90 4.66
N VAL A 45 0.17 -21.19 5.92
CA VAL A 45 -0.85 -21.36 6.97
C VAL A 45 -1.72 -20.11 7.12
N ARG A 46 -1.11 -18.92 7.10
CA ARG A 46 -1.84 -17.64 7.18
C ARG A 46 -2.74 -17.43 5.97
N ILE A 47 -2.22 -17.68 4.76
CA ILE A 47 -2.99 -17.56 3.51
C ILE A 47 -4.20 -18.50 3.51
N ASP A 48 -4.01 -19.76 3.90
CA ASP A 48 -5.08 -20.75 3.91
C ASP A 48 -6.21 -20.36 4.89
N ARG A 49 -5.83 -19.87 6.08
CA ARG A 49 -6.80 -19.34 7.07
C ARG A 49 -7.57 -18.13 6.51
N ILE A 50 -6.87 -17.18 5.88
CA ILE A 50 -7.50 -15.99 5.29
C ILE A 50 -8.48 -16.39 4.19
N LYS A 51 -8.08 -17.29 3.28
CA LYS A 51 -8.93 -17.78 2.19
C LYS A 51 -10.18 -18.51 2.72
N LYS A 52 -10.02 -19.38 3.72
CA LYS A 52 -11.11 -20.06 4.39
C LYS A 52 -12.10 -19.06 5.00
N LEU A 53 -11.60 -18.16 5.84
CA LEU A 53 -12.44 -17.23 6.59
C LEU A 53 -13.15 -16.20 5.70
N ARG A 54 -12.47 -15.65 4.69
CA ARG A 54 -13.13 -14.70 3.77
C ARG A 54 -14.27 -15.35 2.99
N THR A 55 -14.14 -16.64 2.65
CA THR A 55 -15.20 -17.42 1.98
C THR A 55 -16.37 -17.67 2.93
N GLU A 56 -16.12 -18.12 4.16
CA GLU A 56 -17.14 -18.34 5.18
C GLU A 56 -17.93 -17.06 5.52
N LEU A 57 -17.25 -15.92 5.57
CA LEU A 57 -17.83 -14.63 5.92
C LEU A 57 -18.43 -13.89 4.71
N GLY A 58 -18.16 -14.33 3.47
CA GLY A 58 -18.57 -13.64 2.26
C GLY A 58 -17.92 -12.26 2.09
N LEU A 59 -16.69 -12.06 2.60
CA LEU A 59 -15.99 -10.78 2.60
C LEU A 59 -14.89 -10.72 1.54
N PRO A 60 -14.71 -9.57 0.84
CA PRO A 60 -13.70 -9.38 -0.20
C PRO A 60 -12.31 -9.08 0.37
N ILE A 61 -11.82 -9.90 1.28
CA ILE A 61 -10.50 -9.67 1.87
C ILE A 61 -9.42 -10.00 0.85
N ALA A 62 -8.66 -9.00 0.45
CA ALA A 62 -7.51 -9.16 -0.45
C ALA A 62 -6.26 -9.59 0.32
N ILE A 63 -5.35 -10.29 -0.38
CA ILE A 63 -4.05 -10.69 0.16
C ILE A 63 -2.96 -9.88 -0.56
N MET A 64 -2.09 -9.26 0.22
CA MET A 64 -0.95 -8.50 -0.26
C MET A 64 0.35 -9.14 0.21
N LEU A 65 1.20 -9.54 -0.73
CA LEU A 65 2.57 -9.95 -0.50
C LEU A 65 3.46 -8.70 -0.52
N ASP A 66 4.17 -8.43 0.56
CA ASP A 66 5.11 -7.32 0.67
C ASP A 66 6.53 -7.89 0.59
N THR A 67 7.27 -7.56 -0.47
CA THR A 67 8.61 -8.11 -0.75
C THR A 67 9.64 -7.55 0.22
N LYS A 68 10.72 -8.28 0.41
CA LYS A 68 11.87 -7.80 1.17
C LYS A 68 12.58 -6.65 0.44
N GLY A 69 12.76 -6.80 -0.86
CA GLY A 69 13.49 -5.84 -1.70
C GLY A 69 14.99 -5.77 -1.41
N PRO A 70 15.71 -4.83 -2.02
CA PRO A 70 17.15 -4.64 -1.84
C PRO A 70 17.47 -3.98 -0.50
N GLU A 71 17.42 -4.75 0.59
CA GLU A 71 17.78 -4.29 1.93
C GLU A 71 19.28 -4.49 2.17
N TYR A 72 19.93 -3.46 2.70
CA TYR A 72 21.34 -3.46 3.04
C TYR A 72 21.53 -3.57 4.54
N ARG A 73 22.43 -4.44 4.98
CA ARG A 73 22.72 -4.66 6.41
C ARG A 73 24.21 -4.80 6.67
N ILE A 74 24.63 -4.38 7.85
CA ILE A 74 25.95 -4.71 8.38
C ILE A 74 25.98 -6.16 8.87
N GLY A 75 27.19 -6.71 9.02
CA GLY A 75 27.46 -8.02 9.61
C GLY A 75 27.30 -8.04 11.13
N THR A 76 28.02 -8.96 11.77
CA THR A 76 28.01 -9.16 13.23
C THR A 76 29.33 -8.71 13.86
N PHE A 77 29.27 -8.30 15.12
CA PHE A 77 30.44 -7.88 15.91
C PHE A 77 30.92 -8.97 16.88
N GLU A 78 32.18 -8.97 17.24
CA GLU A 78 32.78 -9.93 18.19
C GLU A 78 32.08 -9.90 19.55
N GLY A 79 31.53 -8.80 19.98
CA GLY A 79 30.78 -8.68 21.25
C GLY A 79 29.30 -8.42 21.06
N GLY A 80 28.74 -8.63 19.84
CA GLY A 80 27.34 -8.36 19.50
C GLY A 80 27.00 -6.89 19.34
N LYS A 81 27.86 -5.98 19.82
CA LYS A 81 27.69 -4.52 19.69
C LYS A 81 29.00 -3.78 19.91
N ILE A 82 29.07 -2.56 19.36
CA ILE A 82 30.17 -1.59 19.58
C ILE A 82 29.57 -0.21 19.90
N THR A 83 30.40 0.72 20.32
CA THR A 83 30.04 2.14 20.44
C THR A 83 30.92 2.95 19.48
N LEU A 84 30.31 3.74 18.62
CA LEU A 84 30.96 4.68 17.73
C LEU A 84 30.82 6.10 18.32
N ASN A 85 31.91 6.85 18.37
CA ASN A 85 31.88 8.26 18.81
C ASN A 85 31.95 9.18 17.61
N THR A 86 31.31 10.33 17.69
CA THR A 86 31.42 11.38 16.66
C THR A 86 32.89 11.77 16.47
N GLY A 87 33.33 11.75 15.22
CA GLY A 87 34.72 12.01 14.81
C GLY A 87 35.58 10.75 14.65
N ASP A 88 35.10 9.58 15.08
CA ASP A 88 35.81 8.32 14.82
C ASP A 88 35.86 8.02 13.31
N THR A 89 36.90 7.27 12.91
CA THR A 89 36.95 6.65 11.57
C THR A 89 36.41 5.23 11.68
N PHE A 90 35.51 4.84 10.77
CA PHE A 90 34.92 3.52 10.72
C PHE A 90 34.82 3.00 9.27
N THR A 91 35.10 1.74 9.06
CA THR A 91 35.15 1.14 7.72
C THR A 91 34.06 0.10 7.52
N PHE A 92 33.29 0.24 6.45
CA PHE A 92 32.40 -0.81 5.94
C PHE A 92 33.16 -1.59 4.87
N THR A 93 33.22 -2.91 4.99
CA THR A 93 33.95 -3.76 4.05
C THR A 93 33.05 -4.79 3.38
N THR A 94 33.30 -5.06 2.10
CA THR A 94 32.63 -6.15 1.37
C THR A 94 33.27 -7.51 1.64
N GLU A 95 34.42 -7.54 2.34
CA GLU A 95 35.04 -8.79 2.78
C GLU A 95 34.27 -9.41 3.97
N PRO A 96 34.13 -10.74 4.02
CA PRO A 96 33.48 -11.42 5.13
C PRO A 96 34.38 -11.40 6.38
N VAL A 97 34.11 -10.46 7.29
CA VAL A 97 34.82 -10.31 8.55
C VAL A 97 33.87 -10.26 9.73
N THR A 98 34.28 -10.74 10.89
CA THR A 98 33.62 -10.39 12.15
C THR A 98 33.99 -8.96 12.52
N GLY A 99 32.98 -8.13 12.78
CA GLY A 99 33.16 -6.70 13.02
C GLY A 99 33.88 -6.39 14.33
N SER A 100 34.58 -5.26 14.35
CA SER A 100 35.30 -4.69 15.50
C SER A 100 34.90 -3.22 15.68
N SER A 101 35.59 -2.51 16.56
CA SER A 101 35.45 -1.05 16.73
C SER A 101 35.93 -0.23 15.49
N GLU A 102 36.62 -0.86 14.55
CA GLU A 102 37.24 -0.20 13.41
C GLU A 102 36.54 -0.53 12.09
N ARG A 103 35.96 -1.74 11.94
CA ARG A 103 35.34 -2.16 10.69
C ARG A 103 34.26 -3.22 10.89
N VAL A 104 33.34 -3.33 9.92
CA VAL A 104 32.33 -4.40 9.85
C VAL A 104 32.05 -4.77 8.39
N SER A 105 31.69 -6.04 8.15
CA SER A 105 31.23 -6.51 6.84
C SER A 105 29.85 -5.94 6.48
N VAL A 106 29.55 -5.89 5.17
CA VAL A 106 28.24 -5.48 4.66
C VAL A 106 27.63 -6.53 3.72
N SER A 107 26.31 -6.56 3.62
CA SER A 107 25.60 -7.54 2.80
C SER A 107 25.74 -7.33 1.29
N TYR A 108 25.99 -6.09 0.85
CA TYR A 108 26.08 -5.73 -0.56
C TYR A 108 27.53 -5.71 -1.07
N PRO A 109 27.92 -6.64 -1.97
CA PRO A 109 29.30 -6.74 -2.46
C PRO A 109 29.75 -5.58 -3.37
N GLY A 110 28.81 -4.79 -3.89
CA GLY A 110 29.06 -3.64 -4.77
C GLY A 110 29.27 -2.32 -4.04
N LEU A 111 29.12 -2.27 -2.71
CA LEU A 111 29.03 -1.03 -1.96
C LEU A 111 30.22 -0.10 -2.18
N ALA A 112 31.43 -0.62 -2.13
CA ALA A 112 32.66 0.16 -2.27
C ALA A 112 32.83 0.77 -3.68
N ARG A 113 32.20 0.20 -4.70
CA ARG A 113 32.21 0.70 -6.09
C ARG A 113 31.11 1.71 -6.39
N ASP A 114 30.05 1.70 -5.58
CA ASP A 114 28.87 2.53 -5.84
C ASP A 114 28.88 3.81 -5.01
N LEU A 115 29.62 3.84 -3.89
CA LEU A 115 29.78 5.02 -3.04
C LEU A 115 31.06 5.80 -3.40
N GLU A 116 31.02 7.10 -3.10
CA GLU A 116 32.15 8.02 -3.31
C GLU A 116 32.32 8.97 -2.11
N ALA A 117 33.47 9.61 -2.02
CA ALA A 117 33.74 10.58 -0.95
C ALA A 117 32.68 11.70 -0.93
N GLY A 118 32.14 11.98 0.24
CA GLY A 118 31.05 12.92 0.45
C GLY A 118 29.66 12.28 0.60
N ASP A 119 29.49 11.02 0.22
CA ASP A 119 28.22 10.32 0.41
C ASP A 119 27.91 10.10 1.90
N THR A 120 26.63 10.06 2.21
CA THR A 120 26.13 9.78 3.56
C THR A 120 25.78 8.29 3.69
N VAL A 121 26.22 7.70 4.79
CA VAL A 121 25.81 6.36 5.22
C VAL A 121 25.06 6.48 6.53
N LEU A 122 23.82 6.01 6.55
CA LEU A 122 22.99 5.91 7.75
C LEU A 122 22.92 4.46 8.20
N VAL A 123 23.01 4.22 9.52
CA VAL A 123 22.92 2.87 10.09
C VAL A 123 22.00 2.88 11.30
N ASN A 124 21.34 1.74 11.56
CA ASN A 124 20.42 1.58 12.69
C ASN A 124 19.27 2.60 12.63
N ASP A 125 18.52 2.57 11.53
CA ASP A 125 17.37 3.44 11.27
C ASP A 125 17.71 4.95 11.38
N GLY A 126 18.90 5.31 10.89
CA GLY A 126 19.36 6.71 10.86
C GLY A 126 19.91 7.24 12.21
N LEU A 127 19.91 6.42 13.27
CA LEU A 127 20.43 6.84 14.59
C LEU A 127 21.95 7.06 14.59
N ILE A 128 22.67 6.44 13.66
CA ILE A 128 24.11 6.61 13.46
C ILE A 128 24.31 7.10 12.03
N ALA A 129 25.05 8.21 11.90
CA ALA A 129 25.34 8.81 10.61
C ALA A 129 26.85 8.91 10.40
N LEU A 130 27.27 8.59 9.17
CA LEU A 130 28.65 8.66 8.74
C LEU A 130 28.74 9.35 7.37
N THR A 131 29.88 9.98 7.10
CA THR A 131 30.20 10.50 5.78
C THR A 131 31.38 9.72 5.21
N VAL A 132 31.26 9.28 3.96
CA VAL A 132 32.34 8.59 3.24
C VAL A 132 33.48 9.57 3.03
N THR A 133 34.69 9.18 3.42
CA THR A 133 35.91 9.95 3.22
C THR A 133 36.76 9.42 2.08
N ASP A 134 36.76 8.09 1.89
CA ASP A 134 37.51 7.43 0.81
C ASP A 134 36.89 6.04 0.52
N THR A 135 37.20 5.46 -0.64
CA THR A 135 36.80 4.11 -1.02
C THR A 135 37.99 3.37 -1.66
N THR A 136 38.02 2.05 -1.45
CA THR A 136 38.93 1.12 -2.13
C THR A 136 38.13 0.12 -2.96
N ASP A 137 38.75 -0.95 -3.45
CA ASP A 137 38.04 -2.03 -4.15
C ASP A 137 37.02 -2.76 -3.26
N THR A 138 37.28 -2.80 -1.93
CA THR A 138 36.48 -3.57 -0.96
C THR A 138 35.96 -2.75 0.21
N ASP A 139 36.56 -1.59 0.51
CA ASP A 139 36.29 -0.83 1.71
C ASP A 139 35.67 0.53 1.43
N VAL A 140 34.74 0.94 2.27
CA VAL A 140 34.17 2.28 2.35
C VAL A 140 34.60 2.88 3.69
N ILE A 141 35.52 3.83 3.63
CA ILE A 141 36.10 4.48 4.80
C ILE A 141 35.26 5.72 5.12
N CYS A 142 34.75 5.77 6.34
CA CYS A 142 33.83 6.81 6.76
C CYS A 142 34.31 7.53 8.01
N ARG A 143 33.86 8.78 8.17
CA ARG A 143 33.94 9.54 9.42
C ARG A 143 32.56 9.54 10.07
N VAL A 144 32.48 9.18 11.34
CA VAL A 144 31.24 9.23 12.13
C VAL A 144 30.85 10.68 12.38
N THR A 145 29.67 11.08 11.90
CA THR A 145 29.08 12.43 12.10
C THR A 145 28.08 12.45 13.25
N ALA A 146 27.36 11.34 13.47
CA ALA A 146 26.53 11.12 14.63
C ALA A 146 26.80 9.71 15.16
N GLY A 147 27.37 9.62 16.38
CA GLY A 147 27.74 8.36 17.01
C GLY A 147 26.60 7.74 17.80
N GLY A 148 26.83 6.47 18.24
CA GLY A 148 25.88 5.72 19.05
C GLY A 148 26.28 4.26 19.24
N VAL A 149 25.40 3.48 19.87
CA VAL A 149 25.58 2.03 20.03
C VAL A 149 25.12 1.33 18.74
N LEU A 150 26.02 0.57 18.12
CA LEU A 150 25.75 -0.20 16.90
C LEU A 150 25.82 -1.69 17.24
N SER A 151 24.71 -2.40 17.03
CA SER A 151 24.59 -3.84 17.23
C SER A 151 24.55 -4.59 15.91
N ASP A 152 24.57 -5.93 15.99
CA ASP A 152 24.59 -6.84 14.85
C ASP A 152 23.46 -6.61 13.85
N ARG A 153 23.74 -6.81 12.57
CA ARG A 153 22.80 -6.91 11.46
C ARG A 153 21.86 -5.73 11.30
N LYS A 154 22.29 -4.53 11.73
CA LYS A 154 21.49 -3.31 11.55
C LYS A 154 21.38 -2.90 10.08
N SER A 155 20.26 -2.28 9.75
CA SER A 155 19.96 -1.71 8.44
C SER A 155 20.96 -0.62 8.08
N MET A 156 21.20 -0.47 6.78
CA MET A 156 21.97 0.63 6.20
C MET A 156 21.12 1.35 5.15
N SER A 157 21.25 2.65 5.10
CA SER A 157 20.61 3.51 4.09
C SER A 157 21.63 4.48 3.50
N PHE A 158 21.40 4.87 2.27
CA PHE A 158 22.31 5.71 1.50
C PHE A 158 21.53 6.86 0.85
N PRO A 159 21.20 7.92 1.61
CA PRO A 159 20.38 9.02 1.11
C PRO A 159 20.88 9.59 -0.21
N ASN A 160 19.96 9.80 -1.16
CA ASN A 160 20.25 10.32 -2.51
C ASN A 160 21.12 9.40 -3.40
N LYS A 161 21.34 8.13 -3.04
CA LYS A 161 22.05 7.17 -3.87
C LYS A 161 21.16 6.04 -4.37
N VAL A 162 21.30 5.69 -5.64
CA VAL A 162 20.75 4.46 -6.22
C VAL A 162 21.90 3.51 -6.46
N LEU A 163 21.95 2.43 -5.70
CA LEU A 163 22.99 1.43 -5.86
C LEU A 163 22.75 0.56 -7.10
N LYS A 164 23.82 0.03 -7.69
CA LYS A 164 23.77 -0.77 -8.93
C LYS A 164 23.48 -2.24 -8.69
N GLN A 165 22.56 -2.53 -7.77
CA GLN A 165 22.09 -3.87 -7.49
C GLN A 165 20.86 -4.20 -8.34
N ASP A 166 20.70 -5.48 -8.71
CA ASP A 166 19.46 -5.96 -9.31
C ASP A 166 18.30 -5.75 -8.32
N PHE A 167 17.19 -5.23 -8.81
CA PHE A 167 16.03 -4.94 -7.98
C PHE A 167 15.43 -6.20 -7.34
N LEU A 168 15.36 -7.29 -8.12
CA LEU A 168 14.84 -8.58 -7.66
C LEU A 168 15.97 -9.50 -7.24
N SER A 169 16.10 -9.75 -5.95
CA SER A 169 16.95 -10.80 -5.41
C SER A 169 16.39 -12.20 -5.75
N GLU A 170 17.20 -13.26 -5.63
CA GLU A 170 16.73 -14.63 -5.78
C GLU A 170 15.67 -14.99 -4.72
N GLN A 171 15.74 -14.40 -3.53
CA GLN A 171 14.72 -14.56 -2.51
C GLN A 171 13.40 -13.89 -2.94
N ASP A 172 13.45 -12.64 -3.44
CA ASP A 172 12.25 -11.96 -3.94
C ASP A 172 11.59 -12.74 -5.08
N LYS A 173 12.39 -13.30 -6.00
CA LYS A 173 11.88 -14.16 -7.08
C LYS A 173 11.18 -15.40 -6.53
N SER A 174 11.76 -16.06 -5.52
CA SER A 174 11.16 -17.21 -4.84
C SER A 174 9.85 -16.83 -4.15
N ASP A 175 9.82 -15.69 -3.47
CA ASP A 175 8.63 -15.17 -2.78
C ASP A 175 7.52 -14.79 -3.76
N LEU A 176 7.87 -14.22 -4.90
CA LEU A 176 6.93 -13.89 -5.96
C LEU A 176 6.31 -15.14 -6.59
N LEU A 177 7.10 -16.19 -6.85
CA LEU A 177 6.58 -17.49 -7.32
C LEU A 177 5.60 -18.08 -6.32
N PHE A 178 5.95 -18.09 -5.05
CA PHE A 178 5.06 -18.51 -3.98
C PHE A 178 3.76 -17.68 -3.94
N GLY A 179 3.85 -16.37 -4.15
CA GLY A 179 2.70 -15.48 -4.24
C GLY A 179 1.78 -15.80 -5.42
N ILE A 180 2.36 -16.12 -6.59
CA ILE A 180 1.63 -16.53 -7.80
C ILE A 180 0.88 -17.83 -7.54
N GLU A 181 1.56 -18.86 -7.02
CA GLU A 181 0.96 -20.15 -6.67
C GLU A 181 -0.19 -20.01 -5.66
N ASN A 182 -0.08 -19.03 -4.77
CA ASN A 182 -1.08 -18.77 -3.75
C ASN A 182 -2.17 -17.76 -4.15
N ASP A 183 -2.26 -17.35 -5.41
CA ASP A 183 -3.29 -16.42 -5.92
C ASP A 183 -3.39 -15.14 -5.06
N VAL A 184 -2.26 -14.51 -4.74
CA VAL A 184 -2.26 -13.21 -4.05
C VAL A 184 -2.81 -12.12 -4.97
N ASP A 185 -3.46 -11.13 -4.39
CA ASP A 185 -4.12 -10.05 -5.14
C ASP A 185 -3.19 -8.89 -5.45
N PHE A 186 -2.23 -8.63 -4.55
CA PHE A 186 -1.28 -7.53 -4.64
C PHE A 186 0.13 -7.99 -4.30
N VAL A 187 1.10 -7.35 -4.95
CA VAL A 187 2.51 -7.31 -4.53
C VAL A 187 2.85 -5.88 -4.18
N ALA A 188 3.30 -5.64 -2.96
CA ALA A 188 3.92 -4.39 -2.53
C ALA A 188 5.43 -4.53 -2.70
N ALA A 189 6.00 -3.76 -3.65
CA ALA A 189 7.40 -3.83 -4.02
C ALA A 189 8.22 -2.84 -3.19
N SER A 190 9.13 -3.34 -2.35
CA SER A 190 9.94 -2.54 -1.44
C SER A 190 11.08 -1.81 -2.16
N PHE A 191 11.41 -0.61 -1.68
CA PHE A 191 12.54 0.22 -2.13
C PHE A 191 12.55 0.59 -3.62
N VAL A 192 11.37 0.81 -4.20
CA VAL A 192 11.26 1.26 -5.59
C VAL A 192 11.86 2.64 -5.74
N SER A 193 12.86 2.76 -6.62
CA SER A 193 13.61 3.99 -6.87
C SER A 193 13.45 4.53 -8.28
N ARG A 194 13.07 3.68 -9.23
CA ARG A 194 12.96 4.04 -10.66
C ARG A 194 11.96 3.12 -11.39
N LYS A 195 11.50 3.58 -12.54
CA LYS A 195 10.58 2.83 -13.41
C LYS A 195 11.08 1.41 -13.74
N GLN A 196 12.39 1.25 -14.00
CA GLN A 196 12.96 -0.03 -14.40
C GLN A 196 12.76 -1.12 -13.34
N ASP A 197 12.79 -0.76 -12.06
CA ASP A 197 12.58 -1.69 -10.95
C ASP A 197 11.21 -2.39 -11.06
N LEU A 198 10.18 -1.63 -11.39
CA LEU A 198 8.84 -2.16 -11.60
C LEU A 198 8.65 -2.84 -12.96
N ALA A 199 9.36 -2.38 -13.99
CA ALA A 199 9.33 -3.04 -15.30
C ALA A 199 9.89 -4.46 -15.19
N ASP A 200 10.99 -4.65 -14.45
CA ASP A 200 11.62 -5.94 -14.20
C ASP A 200 10.70 -6.84 -13.37
N LEU A 201 10.08 -6.32 -12.30
CA LEU A 201 9.09 -7.03 -11.51
C LEU A 201 7.88 -7.48 -12.37
N ASN A 202 7.32 -6.56 -13.14
CA ASN A 202 6.18 -6.85 -14.02
C ASN A 202 6.51 -7.88 -15.10
N ALA A 203 7.75 -7.84 -15.65
CA ALA A 203 8.23 -8.81 -16.59
C ALA A 203 8.33 -10.21 -15.96
N PHE A 204 8.87 -10.29 -14.73
CA PHE A 204 8.96 -11.52 -13.96
C PHE A 204 7.58 -12.10 -13.65
N LEU A 205 6.64 -11.29 -13.17
CA LEU A 205 5.26 -11.73 -12.91
C LEU A 205 4.60 -12.28 -14.17
N ARG A 206 4.67 -11.57 -15.30
CA ARG A 206 4.10 -12.01 -16.58
C ARG A 206 4.72 -13.33 -17.07
N ALA A 207 6.03 -13.48 -16.95
CA ALA A 207 6.72 -14.70 -17.39
C ALA A 207 6.32 -15.94 -16.57
N ASN A 208 5.78 -15.76 -15.39
CA ASN A 208 5.41 -16.85 -14.47
C ASN A 208 3.90 -16.96 -14.20
N GLY A 209 3.04 -16.31 -15.02
CA GLY A 209 1.57 -16.42 -14.89
C GLY A 209 0.95 -15.53 -13.81
N GLY A 210 1.69 -14.51 -13.35
CA GLY A 210 1.24 -13.53 -12.36
C GLY A 210 0.78 -12.18 -12.94
N GLU A 211 0.46 -12.10 -14.25
CA GLU A 211 0.08 -10.88 -14.95
C GLU A 211 -1.16 -10.18 -14.36
N ASP A 212 -2.00 -10.96 -13.71
CA ASP A 212 -3.19 -10.43 -13.02
C ASP A 212 -2.91 -9.87 -11.62
N ILE A 213 -1.73 -10.04 -11.05
CA ILE A 213 -1.37 -9.48 -9.75
C ILE A 213 -1.16 -7.96 -9.89
N SER A 214 -1.73 -7.19 -8.98
CA SER A 214 -1.59 -5.73 -9.00
C SER A 214 -0.37 -5.28 -8.20
N VAL A 215 0.52 -4.51 -8.82
CA VAL A 215 1.74 -4.01 -8.16
C VAL A 215 1.46 -2.68 -7.47
N ILE A 216 1.91 -2.56 -6.22
CA ILE A 216 1.95 -1.36 -5.38
C ILE A 216 3.42 -1.01 -5.14
N ALA A 217 3.87 0.13 -5.64
CA ALA A 217 5.24 0.58 -5.41
C ALA A 217 5.37 1.18 -4.01
N LYS A 218 6.31 0.71 -3.21
CA LYS A 218 6.63 1.33 -1.92
C LYS A 218 7.63 2.46 -2.15
N ILE A 219 7.22 3.66 -1.78
CA ILE A 219 8.05 4.86 -1.90
C ILE A 219 8.68 5.09 -0.53
N GLU A 220 9.98 4.83 -0.46
CA GLU A 220 10.76 4.69 0.77
C GLU A 220 12.04 5.53 0.77
N ASN A 221 12.37 6.16 -0.37
CA ASN A 221 13.63 6.90 -0.57
C ASN A 221 13.44 8.11 -1.48
N GLN A 222 14.41 9.03 -1.47
CA GLN A 222 14.36 10.24 -2.30
C GLN A 222 14.31 9.94 -3.80
N PRO A 223 15.11 9.00 -4.38
CA PRO A 223 15.01 8.66 -5.80
C PRO A 223 13.59 8.19 -6.20
N GLY A 224 12.89 7.45 -5.35
CA GLY A 224 11.50 7.04 -5.59
C GLY A 224 10.53 8.21 -5.64
N ILE A 225 10.77 9.25 -4.85
CA ILE A 225 10.00 10.49 -4.87
C ILE A 225 10.27 11.26 -6.16
N ASP A 226 11.53 11.43 -6.51
CA ASP A 226 11.96 12.21 -7.68
C ASP A 226 11.47 11.58 -9.00
N ASN A 227 11.44 10.24 -9.08
CA ASN A 227 11.03 9.49 -10.27
C ASN A 227 9.54 9.08 -10.24
N ILE A 228 8.73 9.67 -9.36
CA ILE A 228 7.35 9.19 -9.11
C ILE A 228 6.46 9.15 -10.36
N GLU A 229 6.60 10.10 -11.28
CA GLU A 229 5.79 10.16 -12.49
C GLU A 229 6.06 8.95 -13.41
N ASP A 230 7.33 8.58 -13.55
CA ASP A 230 7.72 7.40 -14.33
C ASP A 230 7.32 6.09 -13.63
N ILE A 231 7.44 6.03 -12.29
CA ILE A 231 7.01 4.90 -11.46
C ILE A 231 5.51 4.66 -11.62
N PHE A 232 4.71 5.71 -11.67
CA PHE A 232 3.26 5.59 -11.89
C PHE A 232 2.91 4.87 -13.19
N THR A 233 3.74 4.87 -14.21
CA THR A 233 3.44 4.17 -15.47
C THR A 233 3.41 2.65 -15.32
N GLU A 234 4.13 2.10 -14.33
CA GLU A 234 4.34 0.66 -14.14
C GLU A 234 3.59 0.06 -12.94
N CYS A 235 2.88 0.86 -12.11
CA CYS A 235 2.17 0.36 -10.93
C CYS A 235 0.68 0.68 -10.96
N THR A 236 -0.09 -0.02 -10.13
CA THR A 236 -1.54 0.22 -9.93
C THR A 236 -1.83 1.11 -8.73
N GLY A 237 -0.81 1.44 -7.96
CA GLY A 237 -0.86 2.29 -6.77
C GLY A 237 0.50 2.34 -6.08
N ILE A 238 0.59 3.13 -5.02
CA ILE A 238 1.79 3.26 -4.19
C ILE A 238 1.47 3.05 -2.71
N MET A 239 2.51 2.75 -1.95
CA MET A 239 2.52 2.79 -0.50
C MET A 239 3.54 3.85 -0.05
N ILE A 240 3.10 4.81 0.72
CA ILE A 240 3.95 5.81 1.37
C ILE A 240 4.41 5.18 2.69
N ALA A 241 5.60 4.59 2.68
CA ALA A 241 6.18 3.89 3.82
C ALA A 241 6.99 4.88 4.66
N ARG A 242 6.30 5.57 5.56
CA ARG A 242 6.84 6.75 6.27
C ARG A 242 8.01 6.43 7.19
N GLY A 243 8.05 5.22 7.75
CA GLY A 243 9.17 4.80 8.60
C GLY A 243 10.51 4.80 7.84
N ASP A 244 10.58 4.05 6.73
CA ASP A 244 11.79 3.98 5.90
C ASP A 244 12.07 5.33 5.21
N MET A 245 11.03 5.96 4.66
CA MET A 245 11.15 7.28 4.03
C MET A 245 11.69 8.34 4.99
N GLY A 246 11.28 8.33 6.27
CA GLY A 246 11.71 9.29 7.28
C GLY A 246 13.17 9.13 7.70
N VAL A 247 13.83 8.01 7.33
CA VAL A 247 15.27 7.83 7.46
C VAL A 247 16.02 8.45 6.27
N GLU A 248 15.42 8.42 5.09
CA GLU A 248 16.05 8.80 3.81
C GLU A 248 15.86 10.29 3.46
N VAL A 249 14.80 10.93 3.98
CA VAL A 249 14.50 12.34 3.71
C VAL A 249 14.47 13.17 5.00
N PRO A 250 14.67 14.49 4.93
CA PRO A 250 14.46 15.36 6.09
C PRO A 250 13.06 15.18 6.68
N TYR A 251 12.97 14.87 7.97
CA TYR A 251 11.69 14.53 8.63
C TYR A 251 10.64 15.65 8.53
N GLU A 252 11.06 16.92 8.43
CA GLU A 252 10.16 18.06 8.24
C GLU A 252 9.47 18.07 6.86
N GLU A 253 10.02 17.40 5.86
CA GLU A 253 9.46 17.32 4.51
C GLU A 253 8.41 16.21 4.38
N LEU A 254 8.49 15.18 5.22
CA LEU A 254 7.66 13.99 5.15
C LEU A 254 6.15 14.27 5.04
N PRO A 255 5.54 15.20 5.84
CA PRO A 255 4.12 15.51 5.73
C PRO A 255 3.75 16.16 4.39
N SER A 256 4.65 16.95 3.81
CA SER A 256 4.43 17.61 2.51
C SER A 256 4.49 16.60 1.37
N ILE A 257 5.49 15.71 1.38
CA ILE A 257 5.64 14.60 0.45
C ILE A 257 4.40 13.69 0.49
N GLN A 258 3.93 13.30 1.67
CA GLN A 258 2.71 12.51 1.82
C GLN A 258 1.52 13.17 1.13
N LYS A 259 1.28 14.45 1.38
CA LYS A 259 0.15 15.19 0.78
C LYS A 259 0.26 15.28 -0.74
N GLU A 260 1.44 15.51 -1.26
CA GLU A 260 1.69 15.57 -2.70
C GLU A 260 1.43 14.21 -3.36
N LEU A 261 2.01 13.14 -2.84
CA LEU A 261 1.85 11.78 -3.38
C LEU A 261 0.39 11.32 -3.33
N ILE A 262 -0.34 11.59 -2.23
CA ILE A 262 -1.78 11.32 -2.15
C ILE A 262 -2.55 12.10 -3.22
N GLY A 263 -2.22 13.39 -3.41
CA GLY A 263 -2.83 14.24 -4.42
C GLY A 263 -2.63 13.70 -5.84
N LYS A 264 -1.40 13.38 -6.21
CA LYS A 264 -1.04 12.80 -7.51
C LYS A 264 -1.77 11.47 -7.77
N CYS A 265 -1.75 10.55 -6.80
CA CYS A 265 -2.47 9.27 -6.90
C CYS A 265 -3.95 9.46 -7.16
N ARG A 266 -4.58 10.41 -6.47
CA ARG A 266 -6.00 10.70 -6.63
C ARG A 266 -6.29 11.22 -8.03
N LEU A 267 -5.49 12.16 -8.56
CA LEU A 267 -5.66 12.69 -9.91
C LEU A 267 -5.51 11.61 -10.99
N LEU A 268 -4.57 10.69 -10.81
CA LEU A 268 -4.30 9.59 -11.76
C LEU A 268 -5.23 8.37 -11.58
N GLY A 269 -6.10 8.34 -10.56
CA GLY A 269 -6.92 7.16 -10.24
C GLY A 269 -6.11 5.97 -9.75
N LYS A 270 -4.93 6.22 -9.18
CA LYS A 270 -4.08 5.21 -8.53
C LYS A 270 -4.50 5.02 -7.08
N ARG A 271 -4.26 3.82 -6.53
CA ARG A 271 -4.43 3.58 -5.11
C ARG A 271 -3.25 4.18 -4.34
N VAL A 272 -3.50 4.68 -3.14
CA VAL A 272 -2.43 5.11 -2.24
C VAL A 272 -2.71 4.57 -0.85
N ILE A 273 -1.68 3.98 -0.25
CA ILE A 273 -1.69 3.46 1.12
C ILE A 273 -0.77 4.34 1.95
N THR A 274 -1.28 4.97 3.00
CA THR A 274 -0.47 5.65 4.01
C THR A 274 -0.10 4.63 5.08
N ALA A 275 1.20 4.39 5.26
CA ALA A 275 1.71 3.26 6.01
C ALA A 275 2.73 3.67 7.07
N THR A 276 2.86 2.83 8.08
CA THR A 276 3.80 2.90 9.22
C THR A 276 3.55 4.05 10.19
N GLU A 277 3.84 3.82 11.46
CA GLU A 277 3.73 4.82 12.54
C GLU A 277 2.35 5.49 12.66
N MET A 278 1.26 4.75 12.34
CA MET A 278 -0.08 5.33 12.35
C MET A 278 -0.69 5.33 13.77
N LEU A 279 -0.65 4.17 14.45
CA LEU A 279 -1.12 3.97 15.82
C LEU A 279 -0.08 3.19 16.63
N GLU A 280 1.20 3.49 16.46
CA GLU A 280 2.34 2.72 16.98
C GLU A 280 2.25 2.47 18.48
N SER A 281 1.78 3.45 19.26
CA SER A 281 1.60 3.29 20.70
C SER A 281 0.60 2.19 21.06
N MET A 282 -0.30 1.82 20.14
CA MET A 282 -1.26 0.73 20.34
C MET A 282 -0.64 -0.66 20.19
N THR A 283 0.63 -0.77 19.87
CA THR A 283 1.38 -2.02 20.03
C THR A 283 1.35 -2.51 21.48
N HIS A 284 1.35 -1.58 22.45
CA HIS A 284 1.29 -1.88 23.88
C HIS A 284 0.10 -1.25 24.60
N ASN A 285 -0.46 -0.16 24.08
CA ASN A 285 -1.55 0.57 24.72
C ASN A 285 -2.88 0.25 24.07
N ILE A 286 -3.93 0.12 24.86
CA ILE A 286 -5.30 -0.13 24.38
C ILE A 286 -5.93 1.10 23.68
N ARG A 287 -5.31 2.28 23.80
CA ARG A 287 -5.79 3.53 23.20
C ARG A 287 -4.64 4.29 22.56
N PRO A 288 -4.89 4.90 21.37
CA PRO A 288 -3.88 5.72 20.71
C PRO A 288 -3.66 7.05 21.43
N THR A 289 -2.50 7.67 21.16
CA THR A 289 -2.22 9.04 21.56
C THR A 289 -3.06 10.03 20.74
N ARG A 290 -3.13 11.28 21.22
CA ARG A 290 -3.83 12.34 20.47
C ARG A 290 -3.13 12.72 19.17
N ALA A 291 -1.81 12.61 19.14
CA ALA A 291 -1.01 12.84 17.93
C ALA A 291 -1.32 11.79 16.85
N GLU A 292 -1.38 10.51 17.21
CA GLU A 292 -1.73 9.43 16.30
C GLU A 292 -3.16 9.54 15.76
N ILE A 293 -4.13 9.91 16.61
CA ILE A 293 -5.50 10.20 16.17
C ILE A 293 -5.51 11.31 15.12
N ALA A 294 -4.74 12.38 15.33
CA ALA A 294 -4.63 13.49 14.40
C ALA A 294 -3.94 13.05 13.10
N ASP A 295 -2.93 12.18 13.16
CA ASP A 295 -2.23 11.68 12.00
C ASP A 295 -3.13 10.81 11.10
N VAL A 296 -3.84 9.83 11.69
CA VAL A 296 -4.85 9.03 10.95
C VAL A 296 -5.90 9.94 10.30
N ALA A 297 -6.44 10.90 11.05
CA ALA A 297 -7.42 11.84 10.53
C ALA A 297 -6.85 12.69 9.37
N ASN A 298 -5.59 13.16 9.48
CA ASN A 298 -4.94 13.92 8.41
C ASN A 298 -4.78 13.12 7.13
N ALA A 299 -4.36 11.85 7.18
CA ALA A 299 -4.28 10.98 6.02
C ALA A 299 -5.65 10.83 5.33
N VAL A 300 -6.74 10.71 6.11
CA VAL A 300 -8.11 10.66 5.59
C VAL A 300 -8.51 12.01 4.98
N TYR A 301 -8.21 13.14 5.63
CA TYR A 301 -8.44 14.49 5.07
C TYR A 301 -7.66 14.72 3.78
N ASP A 302 -6.45 14.22 3.65
CA ASP A 302 -5.63 14.31 2.44
C ASP A 302 -6.26 13.51 1.27
N GLY A 303 -7.05 12.49 1.60
CA GLY A 303 -7.78 11.67 0.63
C GLY A 303 -7.07 10.39 0.26
N THR A 304 -6.26 9.81 1.16
CA THR A 304 -5.66 8.49 0.98
C THR A 304 -6.69 7.43 0.63
N SER A 305 -6.30 6.41 -0.12
CA SER A 305 -7.21 5.29 -0.45
C SER A 305 -7.33 4.31 0.71
N ALA A 306 -6.21 4.09 1.40
CA ALA A 306 -6.13 3.21 2.54
C ALA A 306 -5.10 3.70 3.55
N ILE A 307 -5.26 3.25 4.79
CA ILE A 307 -4.34 3.40 5.91
C ILE A 307 -3.90 2.02 6.38
N MET A 308 -2.69 1.89 6.90
CA MET A 308 -2.13 0.59 7.23
C MET A 308 -1.69 0.51 8.70
N LEU A 309 -1.94 -0.65 9.31
CA LEU A 309 -1.38 -1.08 10.59
C LEU A 309 -0.27 -2.10 10.33
N SER A 310 0.87 -1.90 10.97
CA SER A 310 2.07 -2.72 10.85
C SER A 310 2.31 -3.56 12.12
N GLY A 311 3.17 -3.09 13.01
CA GLY A 311 3.47 -3.72 14.29
C GLY A 311 2.24 -3.85 15.19
N GLU A 312 1.33 -2.87 15.13
CA GLU A 312 0.12 -2.78 15.93
C GLU A 312 -0.77 -4.03 15.78
N THR A 313 -0.78 -4.63 14.59
CA THR A 313 -1.56 -5.86 14.35
C THR A 313 -0.69 -7.11 14.27
N ALA A 314 0.57 -7.01 13.78
CA ALA A 314 1.43 -8.17 13.57
C ALA A 314 2.01 -8.74 14.86
N ALA A 315 2.38 -7.88 15.82
CA ALA A 315 3.09 -8.21 17.05
C ALA A 315 2.52 -7.53 18.29
N GLY A 316 1.56 -6.60 18.13
CA GLY A 316 0.99 -5.83 19.22
C GLY A 316 0.10 -6.66 20.15
N GLU A 317 -0.13 -6.15 21.34
CA GLU A 317 -0.96 -6.79 22.37
C GLU A 317 -2.47 -6.60 22.12
N HIS A 318 -2.85 -5.63 21.26
CA HIS A 318 -4.24 -5.19 21.05
C HIS A 318 -4.63 -5.06 19.57
N PRO A 319 -4.46 -6.11 18.72
CA PRO A 319 -4.63 -5.99 17.26
C PRO A 319 -6.06 -5.60 16.83
N VAL A 320 -7.11 -6.14 17.47
CA VAL A 320 -8.50 -5.84 17.13
C VAL A 320 -8.90 -4.44 17.58
N GLU A 321 -8.42 -4.01 18.76
CA GLU A 321 -8.64 -2.67 19.30
C GLU A 321 -7.96 -1.60 18.44
N ALA A 322 -6.72 -1.85 17.97
CA ALA A 322 -6.00 -0.95 17.08
C ALA A 322 -6.74 -0.77 15.75
N LEU A 323 -7.17 -1.88 15.14
CA LEU A 323 -7.99 -1.85 13.92
C LEU A 323 -9.32 -1.10 14.15
N SER A 324 -10.01 -1.40 15.26
CA SER A 324 -11.28 -0.76 15.60
C SER A 324 -11.12 0.73 15.88
N ALA A 325 -10.01 1.15 16.51
CA ALA A 325 -9.71 2.55 16.72
C ALA A 325 -9.48 3.27 15.39
N MET A 326 -8.64 2.70 14.52
CA MET A 326 -8.38 3.23 13.18
C MET A 326 -9.67 3.36 12.35
N ALA A 327 -10.53 2.35 12.37
CA ALA A 327 -11.82 2.37 11.68
C ALA A 327 -12.71 3.51 12.18
N ARG A 328 -12.87 3.68 13.50
CA ARG A 328 -13.67 4.75 14.09
C ARG A 328 -13.13 6.14 13.77
N ILE A 329 -11.81 6.33 13.81
CA ILE A 329 -11.18 7.63 13.47
C ILE A 329 -11.48 7.96 11.99
N ALA A 330 -11.31 6.99 11.09
CA ALA A 330 -11.58 7.19 9.67
C ALA A 330 -13.05 7.53 9.41
N GLU A 331 -13.99 6.78 9.96
CA GLU A 331 -15.43 7.01 9.80
C GLU A 331 -15.87 8.36 10.33
N TYR A 332 -15.38 8.73 11.52
CA TYR A 332 -15.69 10.04 12.12
C TYR A 332 -15.15 11.19 11.26
N THR A 333 -13.91 11.07 10.81
CA THR A 333 -13.28 12.06 9.94
C THR A 333 -14.03 12.23 8.63
N GLU A 334 -14.38 11.11 7.96
CA GLU A 334 -15.14 11.12 6.70
C GLU A 334 -16.49 11.83 6.82
N ALA A 335 -17.19 11.66 7.95
CA ALA A 335 -18.46 12.32 8.21
C ALA A 335 -18.34 13.85 8.30
N HIS A 336 -17.12 14.37 8.57
CA HIS A 336 -16.85 15.80 8.68
C HIS A 336 -16.21 16.39 7.41
N ILE A 337 -15.99 15.60 6.36
CA ILE A 337 -15.49 16.07 5.06
C ILE A 337 -16.66 16.48 4.17
N ASN A 338 -16.67 17.73 3.71
CA ASN A 338 -17.63 18.17 2.69
C ASN A 338 -17.13 17.79 1.30
N TYR A 339 -17.34 16.54 0.91
CA TYR A 339 -16.94 16.01 -0.39
C TYR A 339 -17.61 16.73 -1.58
N ALA A 340 -18.87 17.13 -1.43
CA ALA A 340 -19.59 17.88 -2.48
C ALA A 340 -18.94 19.23 -2.78
N LYS A 341 -18.41 19.94 -1.76
CA LYS A 341 -17.63 21.16 -1.97
C LYS A 341 -16.24 20.92 -2.53
N ARG A 342 -15.65 19.74 -2.27
CA ARG A 342 -14.31 19.37 -2.77
C ARG A 342 -14.32 18.99 -4.23
N PHE A 343 -15.37 18.31 -4.70
CA PHE A 343 -15.48 17.79 -6.05
C PHE A 343 -15.25 18.87 -7.13
N PRO A 344 -15.98 20.00 -7.17
CA PRO A 344 -15.78 21.02 -8.20
C PRO A 344 -14.48 21.82 -8.05
N LYS A 345 -13.82 21.77 -6.88
CA LYS A 345 -12.56 22.49 -6.66
C LYS A 345 -11.35 21.71 -7.15
N THR A 346 -11.49 20.42 -7.41
CA THR A 346 -10.41 19.59 -7.90
C THR A 346 -10.43 19.59 -9.42
N GLN A 347 -9.36 20.07 -10.02
CA GLN A 347 -9.20 20.06 -11.49
C GLN A 347 -8.73 18.67 -11.91
N PHE A 348 -9.62 17.87 -12.46
CA PHE A 348 -9.30 16.57 -13.04
C PHE A 348 -9.09 16.73 -14.54
N GLU A 349 -8.02 16.15 -15.03
CA GLU A 349 -7.82 15.97 -16.45
C GLU A 349 -8.68 14.80 -16.95
N ILE A 350 -9.39 15.03 -18.03
CA ILE A 350 -10.27 14.04 -18.67
C ILE A 350 -9.61 13.62 -19.97
N HIS A 351 -9.11 12.40 -20.02
CA HIS A 351 -8.28 11.92 -21.12
C HIS A 351 -9.08 11.10 -22.15
N ASP A 352 -10.12 10.40 -21.72
CA ASP A 352 -10.90 9.50 -22.57
C ASP A 352 -12.39 9.48 -22.22
N THR A 353 -13.17 8.73 -23.00
CA THR A 353 -14.62 8.58 -22.79
C THR A 353 -14.95 7.99 -21.43
N LEU A 354 -14.14 7.06 -20.93
CA LEU A 354 -14.36 6.41 -19.63
C LEU A 354 -14.16 7.39 -18.48
N ASP A 355 -13.16 8.26 -18.60
CA ASP A 355 -12.94 9.37 -17.66
C ASP A 355 -14.13 10.34 -17.66
N ALA A 356 -14.60 10.73 -18.85
CA ALA A 356 -15.74 11.64 -19.01
C ALA A 356 -17.02 11.05 -18.38
N ILE A 357 -17.32 9.78 -18.65
CA ILE A 357 -18.47 9.08 -18.06
C ILE A 357 -18.32 8.99 -16.54
N SER A 358 -17.13 8.65 -16.05
CA SER A 358 -16.87 8.52 -14.61
C SER A 358 -17.05 9.87 -13.88
N HIS A 359 -16.55 10.96 -14.47
CA HIS A 359 -16.74 12.32 -13.94
C HIS A 359 -18.22 12.75 -13.96
N ALA A 360 -18.89 12.56 -15.09
CA ALA A 360 -20.30 12.89 -15.23
C ALA A 360 -21.18 12.08 -14.26
N THR A 361 -20.86 10.81 -14.03
CA THR A 361 -21.54 9.95 -13.04
C THR A 361 -21.45 10.55 -11.63
N CYS A 362 -20.27 11.00 -11.21
CA CYS A 362 -20.08 11.63 -9.90
C CYS A 362 -20.80 12.98 -9.80
N GLY A 363 -20.70 13.84 -10.81
CA GLY A 363 -21.41 15.12 -10.85
C GLY A 363 -22.92 14.94 -10.79
N MET A 364 -23.47 14.06 -11.62
CA MET A 364 -24.89 13.73 -11.61
C MET A 364 -25.34 13.20 -10.24
N ALA A 365 -24.54 12.34 -9.58
CA ALA A 365 -24.87 11.82 -8.27
C ALA A 365 -25.00 12.92 -7.21
N ILE A 366 -24.14 13.93 -7.29
CA ILE A 366 -24.20 15.10 -6.41
C ILE A 366 -25.42 15.96 -6.72
N ASP A 367 -25.65 16.27 -7.99
CA ASP A 367 -26.70 17.20 -8.43
C ASP A 367 -28.11 16.68 -8.10
N ILE A 368 -28.35 15.38 -8.28
CA ILE A 368 -29.67 14.78 -7.99
C ILE A 368 -29.79 14.20 -6.57
N GLY A 369 -28.73 14.25 -5.78
CA GLY A 369 -28.70 13.67 -4.42
C GLY A 369 -28.86 12.14 -4.41
N ALA A 370 -28.19 11.44 -5.33
CA ALA A 370 -28.24 9.98 -5.39
C ALA A 370 -27.61 9.34 -4.14
N LYS A 371 -28.25 8.28 -3.64
CA LYS A 371 -27.78 7.53 -2.46
C LYS A 371 -26.61 6.60 -2.76
N VAL A 372 -26.54 6.08 -3.98
CA VAL A 372 -25.50 5.13 -4.40
C VAL A 372 -25.23 5.23 -5.90
N ILE A 373 -23.99 4.99 -6.26
CA ILE A 373 -23.54 4.73 -7.63
C ILE A 373 -23.22 3.24 -7.73
N THR A 374 -23.94 2.50 -8.58
CA THR A 374 -23.63 1.09 -8.85
C THR A 374 -22.94 0.96 -10.20
N VAL A 375 -21.76 0.41 -10.18
CA VAL A 375 -20.87 0.31 -11.33
C VAL A 375 -20.76 -1.14 -11.76
N CYS A 376 -21.27 -1.47 -12.95
CA CYS A 376 -21.15 -2.78 -13.57
C CYS A 376 -19.83 -2.85 -14.36
N SER A 377 -18.82 -3.57 -13.83
CA SER A 377 -17.48 -3.60 -14.42
C SER A 377 -16.78 -4.92 -14.16
N ILE A 378 -16.43 -5.69 -15.18
CA ILE A 378 -15.75 -6.98 -15.06
C ILE A 378 -14.40 -6.85 -14.34
N THR A 379 -13.59 -5.88 -14.75
CA THR A 379 -12.23 -5.68 -14.20
C THR A 379 -12.19 -4.70 -13.01
N GLY A 380 -13.30 -4.08 -12.66
CA GLY A 380 -13.36 -3.03 -11.65
C GLY A 380 -12.72 -1.69 -12.06
N ARG A 381 -12.23 -1.53 -13.30
CA ARG A 381 -11.55 -0.31 -13.76
C ARG A 381 -12.45 0.91 -13.64
N THR A 382 -13.68 0.86 -14.12
CA THR A 382 -14.65 1.96 -14.04
C THR A 382 -14.93 2.35 -12.59
N ALA A 383 -15.12 1.39 -11.70
CA ALA A 383 -15.36 1.67 -10.29
C ALA A 383 -14.17 2.42 -9.66
N ARG A 384 -12.93 2.03 -9.98
CA ARG A 384 -11.73 2.75 -9.52
C ARG A 384 -11.66 4.18 -10.05
N LEU A 385 -12.00 4.40 -11.32
CA LEU A 385 -12.02 5.74 -11.91
C LEU A 385 -13.08 6.62 -11.27
N ILE A 386 -14.25 6.10 -10.95
CA ILE A 386 -15.27 6.82 -10.18
C ILE A 386 -14.75 7.13 -8.76
N SER A 387 -14.11 6.18 -8.12
CA SER A 387 -13.52 6.34 -6.79
C SER A 387 -12.50 7.51 -6.71
N ARG A 388 -11.74 7.80 -7.78
CA ARG A 388 -10.72 8.87 -7.77
C ARG A 388 -11.31 10.27 -7.51
N PHE A 389 -12.57 10.48 -7.88
CA PHE A 389 -13.24 11.76 -7.72
C PHE A 389 -13.61 12.06 -6.26
N ARG A 390 -13.56 11.06 -5.36
CA ARG A 390 -13.87 11.24 -3.92
C ARG A 390 -15.21 11.93 -3.69
N GLY A 391 -16.24 11.49 -4.42
CA GLY A 391 -17.60 12.00 -4.25
C GLY A 391 -18.21 11.62 -2.89
N PRO A 392 -19.30 12.31 -2.48
CA PRO A 392 -20.03 11.99 -1.25
C PRO A 392 -20.76 10.65 -1.31
N THR A 393 -21.18 10.26 -2.52
CA THR A 393 -22.04 9.09 -2.77
C THR A 393 -21.26 7.79 -2.63
N ASP A 394 -21.85 6.79 -1.99
CA ASP A 394 -21.26 5.46 -1.87
C ASP A 394 -21.23 4.73 -3.21
N ILE A 395 -20.24 3.88 -3.42
CA ILE A 395 -20.02 3.20 -4.70
C ILE A 395 -20.14 1.69 -4.48
N ILE A 396 -21.02 1.02 -5.22
CA ILE A 396 -21.04 -0.45 -5.33
C ILE A 396 -20.29 -0.82 -6.61
N GLY A 397 -19.25 -1.63 -6.47
CA GLY A 397 -18.52 -2.23 -7.59
C GLY A 397 -19.02 -3.63 -7.89
N LEU A 398 -19.91 -3.75 -8.87
CA LEU A 398 -20.50 -5.04 -9.27
C LEU A 398 -19.63 -5.70 -10.32
N THR A 399 -19.14 -6.92 -10.04
CA THR A 399 -18.21 -7.65 -10.91
C THR A 399 -18.52 -9.14 -10.93
N THR A 400 -18.22 -9.79 -12.06
CA THR A 400 -18.29 -11.26 -12.23
C THR A 400 -16.93 -11.94 -12.04
N ASN A 401 -15.87 -11.17 -11.77
CA ASN A 401 -14.51 -11.65 -11.63
C ASN A 401 -14.08 -11.60 -10.14
N GLU A 402 -13.80 -12.76 -9.56
CA GLU A 402 -13.43 -12.89 -8.15
C GLU A 402 -12.17 -12.09 -7.78
N ARG A 403 -11.16 -12.08 -8.64
CA ARG A 403 -9.93 -11.32 -8.37
C ARG A 403 -10.20 -9.80 -8.40
N ALA A 404 -11.03 -9.33 -9.32
CA ALA A 404 -11.48 -7.93 -9.33
C ALA A 404 -12.30 -7.60 -8.07
N TYR A 405 -13.17 -8.50 -7.62
CA TYR A 405 -13.94 -8.37 -6.38
C TYR A 405 -13.00 -8.13 -5.19
N ARG A 406 -11.98 -8.97 -5.03
CA ARG A 406 -11.01 -8.83 -3.94
C ARG A 406 -10.16 -7.55 -4.08
N LYS A 407 -9.67 -7.24 -5.28
CA LYS A 407 -8.85 -6.04 -5.53
C LYS A 407 -9.60 -4.72 -5.31
N LEU A 408 -10.90 -4.70 -5.51
CA LEU A 408 -11.72 -3.52 -5.24
C LEU A 408 -11.78 -3.20 -3.74
N ALA A 409 -11.51 -4.18 -2.86
CA ALA A 409 -11.43 -3.96 -1.41
C ALA A 409 -10.37 -2.95 -0.99
N LEU A 410 -9.33 -2.70 -1.82
CA LEU A 410 -8.32 -1.65 -1.60
C LEU A 410 -8.70 -0.31 -2.26
N SER A 411 -9.86 -0.18 -2.84
CA SER A 411 -10.27 1.05 -3.54
C SER A 411 -11.22 1.89 -2.69
N TRP A 412 -10.89 3.17 -2.53
CA TRP A 412 -11.63 4.09 -1.67
C TRP A 412 -13.12 4.16 -2.04
N GLY A 413 -13.98 4.12 -1.03
CA GLY A 413 -15.44 4.28 -1.17
C GLY A 413 -16.16 3.17 -1.91
N ILE A 414 -15.47 2.12 -2.38
CA ILE A 414 -16.09 1.02 -3.11
C ILE A 414 -16.48 -0.11 -2.16
N THR A 415 -17.72 -0.57 -2.27
CA THR A 415 -18.20 -1.84 -1.73
C THR A 415 -18.26 -2.84 -2.88
N PRO A 416 -17.33 -3.81 -2.94
CA PRO A 416 -17.36 -4.83 -3.97
C PRO A 416 -18.54 -5.78 -3.76
N VAL A 417 -19.18 -6.20 -4.85
CA VAL A 417 -20.24 -7.23 -4.83
C VAL A 417 -20.06 -8.16 -6.03
N MET A 418 -20.15 -9.46 -5.79
CA MET A 418 -20.16 -10.45 -6.86
C MET A 418 -21.50 -10.45 -7.59
N SER A 419 -21.43 -10.61 -8.91
CA SER A 419 -22.58 -10.70 -9.81
C SER A 419 -22.50 -11.95 -10.67
N GLU A 420 -23.63 -12.39 -11.17
CA GLU A 420 -23.71 -13.35 -12.24
C GLU A 420 -23.47 -12.67 -13.61
N VAL A 421 -23.21 -13.48 -14.63
CA VAL A 421 -23.13 -13.04 -16.01
C VAL A 421 -24.54 -12.95 -16.60
N TYR A 422 -24.88 -11.79 -17.15
CA TYR A 422 -26.16 -11.57 -17.83
C TYR A 422 -25.94 -11.31 -19.32
N GLU A 423 -26.87 -11.75 -20.16
CA GLU A 423 -26.82 -11.56 -21.62
C GLU A 423 -27.48 -10.25 -22.09
N SER A 424 -28.27 -9.62 -21.22
CA SER A 424 -28.99 -8.35 -21.50
C SER A 424 -28.57 -7.25 -20.56
N THR A 425 -28.29 -6.08 -21.10
CA THR A 425 -27.99 -4.86 -20.33
C THR A 425 -29.15 -4.45 -19.42
N ASP A 426 -30.40 -4.64 -19.86
CA ASP A 426 -31.58 -4.31 -19.06
C ASP A 426 -31.69 -5.24 -17.84
N VAL A 427 -31.41 -6.54 -18.02
CA VAL A 427 -31.39 -7.50 -16.91
C VAL A 427 -30.26 -7.20 -15.93
N LEU A 428 -29.07 -6.88 -16.45
CA LEU A 428 -27.93 -6.47 -15.61
C LEU A 428 -28.29 -5.22 -14.79
N PHE A 429 -28.88 -4.20 -15.40
CA PHE A 429 -29.24 -2.95 -14.69
C PHE A 429 -30.38 -3.15 -13.68
N TYR A 430 -31.36 -4.01 -14.00
CA TYR A 430 -32.38 -4.40 -13.05
C TYR A 430 -31.76 -5.14 -11.83
N HIS A 431 -30.82 -6.06 -12.08
CA HIS A 431 -30.07 -6.73 -11.01
C HIS A 431 -29.24 -5.73 -10.19
N ALA A 432 -28.55 -4.82 -10.84
CA ALA A 432 -27.79 -3.75 -10.18
C ALA A 432 -28.65 -2.91 -9.24
N LEU A 433 -29.88 -2.56 -9.64
CA LEU A 433 -30.83 -1.88 -8.77
C LEU A 433 -31.25 -2.74 -7.57
N LYS A 434 -31.52 -4.04 -7.80
CA LYS A 434 -31.84 -4.99 -6.71
C LYS A 434 -30.70 -5.11 -5.69
N VAL A 435 -29.46 -5.22 -6.16
CA VAL A 435 -28.27 -5.23 -5.31
C VAL A 435 -28.13 -3.93 -4.54
N SER A 436 -28.33 -2.79 -5.19
CA SER A 436 -28.29 -1.47 -4.55
C SER A 436 -29.26 -1.37 -3.38
N ARG A 437 -30.50 -1.80 -3.59
CA ARG A 437 -31.53 -1.84 -2.52
C ARG A 437 -31.09 -2.70 -1.32
N ALA A 438 -30.56 -3.89 -1.58
CA ALA A 438 -30.17 -4.82 -0.54
C ALA A 438 -28.95 -4.33 0.26
N VAL A 439 -27.91 -3.84 -0.43
CA VAL A 439 -26.64 -3.43 0.20
C VAL A 439 -26.76 -2.11 0.96
N MET A 440 -27.55 -1.15 0.41
CA MET A 440 -27.66 0.20 0.97
C MET A 440 -28.92 0.38 1.81
N GLN A 441 -29.78 -0.63 1.92
CA GLN A 441 -31.06 -0.54 2.63
C GLN A 441 -31.89 0.69 2.18
N LEU A 442 -32.02 0.85 0.84
CA LEU A 442 -32.65 2.01 0.24
C LEU A 442 -34.16 2.04 0.51
N GLU A 443 -34.68 3.25 0.69
CA GLU A 443 -36.11 3.52 0.82
C GLU A 443 -36.76 3.80 -0.54
N LYS A 444 -38.09 3.63 -0.59
CA LYS A 444 -38.85 3.93 -1.82
C LYS A 444 -38.66 5.39 -2.24
N GLY A 445 -38.18 5.59 -3.47
CA GLY A 445 -37.93 6.91 -4.03
C GLY A 445 -36.48 7.39 -3.90
N ASP A 446 -35.61 6.65 -3.21
CA ASP A 446 -34.17 6.92 -3.22
C ASP A 446 -33.62 6.76 -4.63
N LYS A 447 -32.74 7.70 -5.02
CA LYS A 447 -32.15 7.71 -6.36
C LYS A 447 -30.87 6.87 -6.39
N VAL A 448 -30.75 6.05 -7.43
CA VAL A 448 -29.63 5.19 -7.74
C VAL A 448 -29.08 5.56 -9.10
N ILE A 449 -27.77 5.75 -9.22
CA ILE A 449 -27.12 5.83 -10.52
C ILE A 449 -26.48 4.48 -10.84
N ILE A 450 -26.79 3.96 -12.02
CA ILE A 450 -26.17 2.74 -12.54
C ILE A 450 -25.34 3.12 -13.76
N THR A 451 -24.07 2.69 -13.78
CA THR A 451 -23.19 2.89 -14.93
C THR A 451 -22.56 1.56 -15.35
N GLY A 452 -22.44 1.38 -16.65
CA GLY A 452 -21.89 0.18 -17.24
C GLY A 452 -21.75 0.30 -18.76
N GLY A 453 -21.32 -0.76 -19.39
CA GLY A 453 -21.27 -0.87 -20.85
C GLY A 453 -22.35 -1.81 -21.38
N ILE A 454 -22.65 -1.68 -22.66
CA ILE A 454 -23.47 -2.64 -23.40
C ILE A 454 -22.76 -4.00 -23.38
N ILE A 455 -23.50 -5.07 -23.10
CA ILE A 455 -22.96 -6.42 -23.07
C ILE A 455 -22.58 -6.86 -24.48
N ASN A 456 -21.29 -6.91 -24.75
CA ASN A 456 -20.72 -7.34 -26.03
C ASN A 456 -19.48 -8.24 -25.85
N GLY A 457 -19.29 -8.76 -24.66
CA GLY A 457 -18.15 -9.63 -24.31
C GLY A 457 -16.80 -8.91 -24.21
N ARG A 458 -16.75 -7.58 -24.35
CA ARG A 458 -15.51 -6.78 -24.25
C ARG A 458 -15.48 -5.97 -22.96
N SER A 459 -14.33 -6.00 -22.29
CA SER A 459 -14.06 -5.13 -21.14
C SER A 459 -13.69 -3.70 -21.58
N GLY A 460 -14.00 -2.70 -20.75
CA GLY A 460 -13.58 -1.30 -21.00
C GLY A 460 -14.54 -0.49 -21.87
N ASN A 461 -15.76 -0.94 -22.09
CA ASN A 461 -16.78 -0.30 -22.92
C ASN A 461 -17.86 0.45 -22.13
N THR A 462 -17.59 0.87 -20.89
CA THR A 462 -18.56 1.66 -20.11
C THR A 462 -18.92 2.94 -20.85
N ASN A 463 -20.18 3.07 -21.23
CA ASN A 463 -20.70 4.16 -22.08
C ASN A 463 -22.12 4.63 -21.71
N THR A 464 -22.66 4.12 -20.60
CA THR A 464 -24.05 4.38 -20.21
C THR A 464 -24.11 4.84 -18.75
N ILE A 465 -24.94 5.85 -18.51
CA ILE A 465 -25.36 6.30 -17.18
C ILE A 465 -26.89 6.23 -17.14
N LYS A 466 -27.45 5.55 -16.14
CA LYS A 466 -28.88 5.42 -15.94
C LYS A 466 -29.26 5.85 -14.54
N VAL A 467 -30.33 6.62 -14.40
CA VAL A 467 -30.94 6.97 -13.11
C VAL A 467 -32.11 6.06 -12.87
N GLU A 468 -32.17 5.44 -11.71
CA GLU A 468 -33.25 4.59 -11.26
C GLU A 468 -33.73 5.03 -9.88
N TYR A 469 -34.94 4.59 -9.51
CA TYR A 469 -35.54 4.85 -8.20
C TYR A 469 -35.73 3.51 -7.45
N ALA A 470 -35.36 3.49 -6.16
CA ALA A 470 -35.54 2.35 -5.32
C ALA A 470 -37.03 2.11 -4.97
#